data_2b9bf34ceed3a7725910f9748441a241
#
_entry.id   2b9bf34ceed3a7725910f9748441a241
#
_cell.length_a   1.000
_cell.length_b   1.000
_cell.length_c   1.000
_cell.angle_alpha   90.00
_cell.angle_beta   90.00
_cell.angle_gamma   90.00
#
_symmetry.space_group_name_H-M   'P 1'
#
loop_
_entity.id
_entity.type
_entity.pdbx_description
1 polymer ?
#
loop_
_entity_poly.entity_id
_entity_poly.type
_entity_poly.pdbx_seq_one_letter_code
_entity_poly.pdbx_strand_id
1 'polypeptide(L)'
;MTMAINATMKIIPGRLDSPAVIQLLQGHLDDMYATSPPESVHALDISKLQTPGIRFWGAWRGDVLLGCVALKQHSSDMAEIKSMRTAPEARGQGIGRALLQFLLTEASQSGIKQLYLETGSMDFFLPARTLYQSAGFNYCGRFADYPDDPNSMFMTKTLE
;
A
#
# COMPACT_ATOMS: atom_id res chain seq x y z
N MET A 1 -6.17 -8.94 -27.34
CA MET A 1 -5.87 -9.83 -26.21
C MET A 1 -5.72 -9.07 -24.92
N THR A 2 -5.76 -7.76 -25.00
CA THR A 2 -5.66 -6.88 -23.85
C THR A 2 -6.73 -7.19 -22.79
N MET A 3 -7.96 -7.42 -23.24
CA MET A 3 -9.06 -7.71 -22.32
C MET A 3 -8.87 -9.04 -21.60
N ALA A 4 -8.33 -10.04 -22.28
CA ALA A 4 -8.06 -11.33 -21.64
C ALA A 4 -7.01 -11.17 -20.55
N ILE A 5 -6.00 -10.32 -20.77
CA ILE A 5 -4.96 -10.04 -19.79
C ILE A 5 -5.58 -9.42 -18.52
N ASN A 6 -6.42 -8.39 -18.70
CA ASN A 6 -7.08 -7.74 -17.56
C ASN A 6 -8.02 -8.69 -16.84
N ALA A 7 -8.74 -9.54 -17.60
CA ALA A 7 -9.67 -10.49 -17.01
C ALA A 7 -8.98 -11.56 -16.19
N THR A 8 -7.67 -11.79 -16.38
CA THR A 8 -6.92 -12.79 -15.62
C THR A 8 -6.25 -12.24 -14.37
N MET A 9 -6.30 -10.91 -14.15
CA MET A 9 -5.72 -10.34 -12.93
C MET A 9 -6.60 -10.69 -11.73
N LYS A 10 -5.96 -11.20 -10.66
CA LYS A 10 -6.63 -11.54 -9.43
C LYS A 10 -5.89 -10.93 -8.25
N ILE A 11 -6.64 -10.47 -7.26
CA ILE A 11 -6.08 -9.98 -6.00
C ILE A 11 -6.22 -11.10 -4.98
N ILE A 12 -5.08 -11.61 -4.50
CA ILE A 12 -5.01 -12.82 -3.71
C ILE A 12 -4.35 -12.49 -2.37
N PRO A 13 -4.95 -12.91 -1.24
CA PRO A 13 -4.34 -12.69 0.07
C PRO A 13 -3.11 -13.58 0.29
N GLY A 14 -2.17 -13.08 1.06
CA GLY A 14 -1.02 -13.86 1.53
C GLY A 14 0.10 -14.00 0.51
N ARG A 15 0.68 -15.20 0.48
CA ARG A 15 1.83 -15.54 -0.37
C ARG A 15 3.10 -14.76 -0.03
N LEU A 16 3.26 -14.40 1.25
CA LEU A 16 4.44 -13.65 1.71
C LEU A 16 5.74 -14.46 1.59
N ASP A 17 5.66 -15.76 1.44
CA ASP A 17 6.81 -16.65 1.20
C ASP A 17 7.18 -16.78 -0.28
N SER A 18 6.38 -16.20 -1.18
CA SER A 18 6.67 -16.26 -2.61
C SER A 18 7.90 -15.42 -2.96
N PRO A 19 8.84 -15.93 -3.78
CA PRO A 19 9.99 -15.15 -4.23
C PRO A 19 9.59 -13.83 -4.91
N ALA A 20 8.50 -13.82 -5.68
CA ALA A 20 8.04 -12.62 -6.35
C ALA A 20 7.61 -11.55 -5.36
N VAL A 21 6.91 -11.94 -4.29
CA VAL A 21 6.49 -11.01 -3.23
C VAL A 21 7.70 -10.47 -2.48
N ILE A 22 8.63 -11.35 -2.11
CA ILE A 22 9.85 -10.95 -1.40
C ILE A 22 10.65 -9.95 -2.23
N GLN A 23 10.80 -10.21 -3.52
CA GLN A 23 11.54 -9.33 -4.42
C GLN A 23 10.85 -7.97 -4.58
N LEU A 24 9.53 -7.96 -4.72
CA LEU A 24 8.78 -6.72 -4.86
C LEU A 24 8.90 -5.85 -3.60
N LEU A 25 8.78 -6.45 -2.42
CA LEU A 25 8.89 -5.72 -1.15
C LEU A 25 10.32 -5.25 -0.91
N GLN A 26 11.32 -6.03 -1.30
CA GLN A 26 12.71 -5.59 -1.19
C GLN A 26 12.98 -4.38 -2.09
N GLY A 27 12.46 -4.38 -3.31
CA GLY A 27 12.57 -3.24 -4.21
C GLY A 27 11.89 -1.99 -3.64
N HIS A 28 10.78 -2.17 -2.94
CA HIS A 28 10.09 -1.07 -2.26
C HIS A 28 10.98 -0.45 -1.18
N LEU A 29 11.59 -1.27 -0.33
CA LEU A 29 12.51 -0.77 0.70
C LEU A 29 13.73 -0.10 0.08
N ASP A 30 14.30 -0.68 -0.98
CA ASP A 30 15.45 -0.10 -1.67
C ASP A 30 15.14 1.30 -2.19
N ASP A 31 13.96 1.48 -2.81
CA ASP A 31 13.52 2.78 -3.30
C ASP A 31 13.33 3.77 -2.15
N MET A 32 12.76 3.32 -1.04
CA MET A 32 12.55 4.16 0.13
C MET A 32 13.88 4.66 0.70
N TYR A 33 14.86 3.76 0.86
CA TYR A 33 16.18 4.14 1.38
C TYR A 33 16.96 4.99 0.39
N ALA A 34 16.72 4.85 -0.92
CA ALA A 34 17.38 5.66 -1.94
C ALA A 34 16.84 7.10 -1.99
N THR A 35 15.59 7.32 -1.56
CA THR A 35 14.90 8.59 -1.71
C THR A 35 14.63 9.31 -0.39
N SER A 36 14.83 8.64 0.75
CA SER A 36 14.51 9.19 2.07
C SER A 36 15.64 8.91 3.05
N PRO A 37 15.84 9.78 4.07
CA PRO A 37 16.76 9.48 5.16
C PRO A 37 16.31 8.17 5.87
N PRO A 38 17.25 7.34 6.36
CA PRO A 38 16.88 6.06 6.98
C PRO A 38 15.89 6.21 8.14
N GLU A 39 15.99 7.28 8.94
CA GLU A 39 15.08 7.53 10.06
C GLU A 39 13.67 7.89 9.62
N SER A 40 13.47 8.23 8.34
CA SER A 40 12.15 8.56 7.79
C SER A 40 11.50 7.39 7.06
N VAL A 41 12.16 6.23 7.01
CA VAL A 41 11.62 5.05 6.32
C VAL A 41 10.81 4.22 7.30
N HIS A 42 9.51 4.10 7.04
CA HIS A 42 8.56 3.39 7.91
C HIS A 42 7.92 2.19 7.22
N ALA A 43 8.44 1.77 6.06
CA ALA A 43 7.93 0.60 5.36
C ALA A 43 8.22 -0.68 6.15
N LEU A 44 7.30 -1.64 6.07
CA LEU A 44 7.42 -2.89 6.80
C LEU A 44 8.20 -3.93 5.99
N ASP A 45 9.05 -4.71 6.65
CA ASP A 45 9.70 -5.86 6.06
C ASP A 45 8.77 -7.08 6.12
N ILE A 46 9.20 -8.20 5.52
CA ILE A 46 8.41 -9.42 5.44
C ILE A 46 7.99 -9.92 6.84
N SER A 47 8.93 -9.90 7.79
CA SER A 47 8.65 -10.43 9.12
C SER A 47 7.56 -9.63 9.82
N LYS A 48 7.56 -8.32 9.66
CA LYS A 48 6.53 -7.46 10.25
C LYS A 48 5.20 -7.63 9.56
N LEU A 49 5.19 -7.89 8.25
CA LEU A 49 3.95 -8.14 7.51
C LEU A 49 3.27 -9.46 7.92
N GLN A 50 3.99 -10.36 8.56
CA GLN A 50 3.46 -11.63 9.04
C GLN A 50 2.88 -11.55 10.45
N THR A 51 2.89 -10.36 11.08
CA THR A 51 2.37 -10.21 12.44
C THR A 51 0.84 -10.14 12.45
N PRO A 52 0.19 -10.54 13.57
CA PRO A 52 -1.26 -10.41 13.69
C PRO A 52 -1.73 -8.97 13.50
N GLY A 53 -2.93 -8.80 12.95
CA GLY A 53 -3.49 -7.48 12.69
C GLY A 53 -3.06 -6.87 11.36
N ILE A 54 -2.19 -7.54 10.62
CA ILE A 54 -1.80 -7.10 9.29
C ILE A 54 -2.31 -8.10 8.26
N ARG A 55 -3.04 -7.60 7.26
CA ARG A 55 -3.50 -8.37 6.11
C ARG A 55 -2.74 -7.89 4.88
N PHE A 56 -2.39 -8.82 4.01
CA PHE A 56 -1.58 -8.55 2.82
C PHE A 56 -2.22 -9.18 1.60
N TRP A 57 -2.21 -8.45 0.48
CA TRP A 57 -2.72 -8.93 -0.81
C TRP A 57 -1.76 -8.61 -1.92
N GLY A 58 -1.68 -9.51 -2.89
CA GLY A 58 -0.97 -9.28 -4.14
C GLY A 58 -1.92 -9.29 -5.31
N ALA A 59 -1.62 -8.48 -6.31
CA ALA A 59 -2.32 -8.50 -7.60
C ALA A 59 -1.51 -9.37 -8.55
N TRP A 60 -2.10 -10.48 -8.99
CA TRP A 60 -1.42 -11.51 -9.78
C TRP A 60 -2.06 -11.68 -11.13
N ARG A 61 -1.25 -11.89 -12.14
CA ARG A 61 -1.67 -12.34 -13.46
C ARG A 61 -0.98 -13.67 -13.71
N GLY A 62 -1.67 -14.79 -13.44
CA GLY A 62 -1.02 -16.09 -13.38
C GLY A 62 0.07 -16.09 -12.31
N ASP A 63 1.29 -16.36 -12.69
CA ASP A 63 2.44 -16.38 -11.79
C ASP A 63 3.17 -15.05 -11.72
N VAL A 64 2.68 -14.02 -12.40
CA VAL A 64 3.33 -12.71 -12.46
C VAL A 64 2.68 -11.79 -11.43
N LEU A 65 3.49 -11.28 -10.49
CA LEU A 65 3.05 -10.33 -9.49
C LEU A 65 3.10 -8.92 -10.07
N LEU A 66 1.95 -8.23 -10.05
CA LEU A 66 1.82 -6.88 -10.61
C LEU A 66 1.92 -5.79 -9.54
N GLY A 67 1.57 -6.11 -8.31
CA GLY A 67 1.62 -5.14 -7.22
C GLY A 67 1.14 -5.75 -5.92
N CYS A 68 1.21 -4.98 -4.85
CA CYS A 68 0.79 -5.44 -3.53
C CYS A 68 0.26 -4.29 -2.67
N VAL A 69 -0.43 -4.65 -1.59
CA VAL A 69 -0.90 -3.70 -0.57
C VAL A 69 -1.11 -4.44 0.74
N ALA A 70 -0.89 -3.76 1.85
CA ALA A 70 -1.16 -4.29 3.18
C ALA A 70 -2.07 -3.35 3.95
N LEU A 71 -2.80 -3.91 4.93
CA LEU A 71 -3.67 -3.16 5.83
C LEU A 71 -3.30 -3.53 7.25
N LYS A 72 -2.89 -2.54 8.04
CA LYS A 72 -2.56 -2.72 9.45
C LYS A 72 -3.70 -2.20 10.29
N GLN A 73 -4.35 -3.09 11.05
CA GLN A 73 -5.46 -2.71 11.91
C GLN A 73 -4.94 -2.16 13.22
N HIS A 74 -5.36 -0.94 13.58
CA HIS A 74 -4.98 -0.28 14.82
C HIS A 74 -6.04 -0.43 15.90
N SER A 75 -7.32 -0.49 15.50
CA SER A 75 -8.44 -0.69 16.41
C SER A 75 -9.58 -1.33 15.65
N SER A 76 -10.74 -1.50 16.29
CA SER A 76 -11.91 -2.11 15.63
C SER A 76 -12.39 -1.31 14.43
N ASP A 77 -12.15 0.01 14.39
CA ASP A 77 -12.66 0.90 13.34
C ASP A 77 -11.58 1.74 12.65
N MET A 78 -10.30 1.54 12.99
CA MET A 78 -9.20 2.34 12.45
C MET A 78 -8.10 1.43 11.90
N ALA A 79 -7.63 1.73 10.68
CA ALA A 79 -6.58 0.95 10.04
C ALA A 79 -5.70 1.85 9.17
N GLU A 80 -4.57 1.31 8.78
CA GLU A 80 -3.56 2.04 8.02
C GLU A 80 -3.15 1.24 6.79
N ILE A 81 -3.07 1.91 5.63
CA ILE A 81 -2.54 1.32 4.40
C ILE A 81 -1.01 1.29 4.50
N LYS A 82 -0.43 0.12 4.25
CA LYS A 82 1.03 -0.09 4.27
C LYS A 82 1.47 -0.78 2.99
N SER A 83 2.73 -0.59 2.64
CA SER A 83 3.43 -1.40 1.61
C SER A 83 2.69 -1.46 0.28
N MET A 84 2.06 -0.37 -0.13
CA MET A 84 1.41 -0.31 -1.43
C MET A 84 2.45 -0.04 -2.51
N ARG A 85 2.55 -0.97 -3.47
CA ARG A 85 3.54 -0.86 -4.54
C ARG A 85 3.07 -1.56 -5.80
N THR A 86 3.29 -0.91 -6.93
CA THR A 86 3.14 -1.53 -8.25
C THR A 86 4.53 -1.96 -8.74
N ALA A 87 4.62 -3.17 -9.28
CA ALA A 87 5.86 -3.64 -9.88
C ALA A 87 6.30 -2.67 -10.99
N PRO A 88 7.60 -2.35 -11.08
CA PRO A 88 8.07 -1.34 -12.07
C PRO A 88 7.61 -1.62 -13.50
N GLU A 89 7.65 -2.89 -13.92
CA GLU A 89 7.25 -3.29 -15.28
C GLU A 89 5.73 -3.26 -15.51
N ALA A 90 4.95 -3.13 -14.44
CA ALA A 90 3.47 -3.08 -14.51
C ALA A 90 2.91 -1.66 -14.33
N ARG A 91 3.75 -0.66 -14.21
CA ARG A 91 3.31 0.72 -14.02
C ARG A 91 2.52 1.21 -15.24
N GLY A 92 1.59 2.12 -15.00
CA GLY A 92 0.76 2.70 -16.07
C GLY A 92 -0.39 1.82 -16.51
N GLN A 93 -0.67 0.71 -15.83
CA GLN A 93 -1.74 -0.23 -16.17
C GLN A 93 -2.93 -0.17 -15.21
N GLY A 94 -2.94 0.78 -14.27
CA GLY A 94 -4.04 0.92 -13.33
C GLY A 94 -3.99 -0.07 -12.16
N ILE A 95 -2.87 -0.72 -11.91
CA ILE A 95 -2.73 -1.73 -10.86
C ILE A 95 -2.90 -1.09 -9.47
N GLY A 96 -2.25 0.05 -9.24
CA GLY A 96 -2.37 0.77 -7.96
C GLY A 96 -3.80 1.18 -7.66
N ARG A 97 -4.51 1.68 -8.67
CA ARG A 97 -5.92 2.06 -8.53
C ARG A 97 -6.78 0.85 -8.20
N ALA A 98 -6.55 -0.27 -8.87
CA ALA A 98 -7.31 -1.49 -8.63
C ALA A 98 -7.07 -2.03 -7.21
N LEU A 99 -5.82 -2.03 -6.77
CA LEU A 99 -5.48 -2.45 -5.40
C LEU A 99 -6.11 -1.54 -4.36
N LEU A 100 -6.07 -0.23 -4.60
CA LEU A 100 -6.65 0.73 -3.65
C LEU A 100 -8.17 0.57 -3.57
N GLN A 101 -8.85 0.42 -4.69
CA GLN A 101 -10.30 0.19 -4.70
C GLN A 101 -10.67 -1.09 -3.98
N PHE A 102 -9.91 -2.16 -4.21
CA PHE A 102 -10.10 -3.43 -3.51
C PHE A 102 -9.95 -3.23 -2.00
N LEU A 103 -8.90 -2.54 -1.58
CA LEU A 103 -8.62 -2.33 -0.16
C LEU A 103 -9.70 -1.49 0.51
N LEU A 104 -10.20 -0.46 -0.16
CA LEU A 104 -11.29 0.37 0.38
C LEU A 104 -12.54 -0.46 0.62
N THR A 105 -12.87 -1.36 -0.30
CA THR A 105 -14.01 -2.27 -0.15
C THR A 105 -13.80 -3.23 1.02
N GLU A 106 -12.61 -3.83 1.11
CA GLU A 106 -12.28 -4.76 2.20
C GLU A 106 -12.33 -4.07 3.55
N ALA A 107 -11.77 -2.88 3.65
CA ALA A 107 -11.78 -2.11 4.90
C ALA A 107 -13.21 -1.77 5.32
N SER A 108 -14.02 -1.32 4.38
CA SER A 108 -15.42 -0.97 4.67
C SER A 108 -16.21 -2.19 5.15
N GLN A 109 -16.02 -3.34 4.48
CA GLN A 109 -16.72 -4.57 4.87
C GLN A 109 -16.24 -5.12 6.21
N SER A 110 -15.04 -4.77 6.63
CA SER A 110 -14.48 -5.18 7.93
C SER A 110 -14.89 -4.25 9.06
N GLY A 111 -15.68 -3.21 8.80
CA GLY A 111 -16.12 -2.27 9.82
C GLY A 111 -15.14 -1.12 10.08
N ILE A 112 -14.10 -0.98 9.26
CA ILE A 112 -13.18 0.14 9.38
C ILE A 112 -13.88 1.42 8.98
N LYS A 113 -13.77 2.45 9.81
CA LYS A 113 -14.41 3.74 9.58
C LYS A 113 -13.42 4.83 9.19
N GLN A 114 -12.17 4.69 9.59
CA GLN A 114 -11.13 5.66 9.29
C GLN A 114 -9.88 4.96 8.80
N LEU A 115 -9.43 5.33 7.61
CA LEU A 115 -8.18 4.86 7.04
C LEU A 115 -7.14 5.95 7.10
N TYR A 116 -5.90 5.55 7.36
CA TYR A 116 -4.74 6.43 7.39
C TYR A 116 -3.63 5.85 6.52
N LEU A 117 -2.72 6.70 6.11
CA LEU A 117 -1.48 6.29 5.48
C LEU A 117 -0.38 7.32 5.77
N GLU A 118 0.86 6.87 5.68
CA GLU A 118 2.03 7.74 5.70
C GLU A 118 2.78 7.53 4.40
N THR A 119 3.24 8.61 3.80
CA THR A 119 4.05 8.57 2.58
C THR A 119 5.13 9.63 2.68
N GLY A 120 6.15 9.56 1.80
CA GLY A 120 7.17 10.58 1.76
C GLY A 120 6.67 11.89 1.20
N SER A 121 7.34 12.99 1.58
CA SER A 121 7.03 14.33 1.10
C SER A 121 7.75 14.66 -0.20
N MET A 122 8.77 13.87 -0.58
CA MET A 122 9.58 14.12 -1.77
C MET A 122 8.80 13.88 -3.06
N ASP A 123 9.30 14.46 -4.15
CA ASP A 123 8.64 14.38 -5.47
C ASP A 123 8.50 12.94 -5.97
N PHE A 124 9.39 12.05 -5.55
CA PHE A 124 9.28 10.62 -5.87
C PHE A 124 7.92 10.04 -5.48
N PHE A 125 7.34 10.55 -4.40
CA PHE A 125 6.06 10.04 -3.87
C PHE A 125 4.85 10.80 -4.38
N LEU A 126 5.02 11.82 -5.22
CA LEU A 126 3.91 12.61 -5.72
C LEU A 126 2.88 11.77 -6.49
N PRO A 127 3.26 10.82 -7.35
CA PRO A 127 2.26 9.99 -8.02
C PRO A 127 1.38 9.19 -7.05
N ALA A 128 1.98 8.69 -5.96
CA ALA A 128 1.23 7.97 -4.92
C ALA A 128 0.26 8.90 -4.22
N ARG A 129 0.72 10.09 -3.80
CA ARG A 129 -0.16 11.06 -3.14
C ARG A 129 -1.32 11.48 -4.05
N THR A 130 -1.05 11.65 -5.33
CA THR A 130 -2.08 12.00 -6.32
C THR A 130 -3.13 10.89 -6.43
N LEU A 131 -2.67 9.64 -6.45
CA LEU A 131 -3.59 8.50 -6.48
C LEU A 131 -4.50 8.49 -5.23
N TYR A 132 -3.93 8.68 -4.05
CA TYR A 132 -4.70 8.70 -2.82
C TYR A 132 -5.70 9.84 -2.81
N GLN A 133 -5.29 11.05 -3.24
CA GLN A 133 -6.20 12.19 -3.32
C GLN A 133 -7.36 11.91 -4.28
N SER A 134 -7.09 11.26 -5.41
CA SER A 134 -8.15 10.91 -6.37
C SER A 134 -9.16 9.92 -5.80
N ALA A 135 -8.77 9.16 -4.80
CA ALA A 135 -9.64 8.19 -4.10
C ALA A 135 -10.34 8.81 -2.88
N GLY A 136 -10.16 10.10 -2.63
CA GLY A 136 -10.86 10.78 -1.55
C GLY A 136 -10.06 10.96 -0.26
N PHE A 137 -8.76 10.66 -0.28
CA PHE A 137 -7.90 10.93 0.88
C PHE A 137 -7.55 12.41 0.94
N ASN A 138 -7.47 12.92 2.16
CA ASN A 138 -7.06 14.30 2.44
C ASN A 138 -5.83 14.29 3.33
N TYR A 139 -5.00 15.31 3.23
CA TYR A 139 -3.87 15.46 4.13
C TYR A 139 -4.35 15.68 5.56
N CYS A 140 -3.61 15.12 6.51
CA CYS A 140 -3.93 15.24 7.93
C CYS A 140 -2.65 15.31 8.75
N GLY A 141 -2.79 15.43 10.06
CA GLY A 141 -1.67 15.39 10.99
C GLY A 141 -1.21 13.97 11.27
N ARG A 142 -0.18 13.87 12.11
CA ARG A 142 0.37 12.57 12.53
C ARG A 142 -0.72 11.69 13.17
N PHE A 143 -0.53 10.40 13.01
CA PHE A 143 -1.37 9.40 13.66
C PHE A 143 -0.49 8.27 14.20
N ALA A 144 -1.04 7.43 15.07
CA ALA A 144 -0.32 6.32 15.71
C ALA A 144 0.99 6.80 16.34
N ASP A 145 2.07 6.04 16.19
CA ASP A 145 3.34 6.33 16.83
C ASP A 145 4.33 7.06 15.93
N TYR A 146 3.85 7.59 14.79
CA TYR A 146 4.74 8.27 13.86
C TYR A 146 5.36 9.52 14.47
N PRO A 147 6.68 9.73 14.32
CA PRO A 147 7.32 10.95 14.78
C PRO A 147 6.96 12.13 13.88
N ASP A 148 7.16 13.34 14.39
CA ASP A 148 7.05 14.54 13.60
C ASP A 148 8.28 14.65 12.69
N ASP A 149 8.09 14.53 11.39
CA ASP A 149 9.16 14.42 10.41
C ASP A 149 8.74 15.17 9.14
N PRO A 150 9.51 16.18 8.69
CA PRO A 150 9.19 16.92 7.47
C PRO A 150 9.25 16.05 6.20
N ASN A 151 9.91 14.89 6.27
CA ASN A 151 9.98 13.95 5.16
C ASN A 151 8.77 13.01 5.10
N SER A 152 7.84 13.10 6.05
CA SER A 152 6.62 12.30 6.08
C SER A 152 5.40 13.18 5.87
N MET A 153 4.46 12.66 5.07
CA MET A 153 3.14 13.26 4.91
C MET A 153 2.08 12.23 5.27
N PHE A 154 1.02 12.69 5.90
CA PHE A 154 -0.05 11.81 6.40
C PHE A 154 -1.35 12.14 5.70
N MET A 155 -2.11 11.10 5.38
CA MET A 155 -3.41 11.26 4.72
C MET A 155 -4.42 10.36 5.39
N THR A 156 -5.69 10.75 5.29
CA THR A 156 -6.80 10.02 5.89
C THR A 156 -8.02 10.05 4.99
N LYS A 157 -8.84 9.01 5.13
CA LYS A 157 -10.15 8.94 4.48
C LYS A 157 -11.15 8.33 5.44
N THR A 158 -12.31 8.96 5.55
CA THR A 158 -13.44 8.42 6.30
C THR A 158 -14.22 7.47 5.39
N LEU A 159 -14.52 6.27 5.89
CA LEU A 159 -15.32 5.28 5.19
C LEU A 159 -16.74 5.27 5.76
N GLU A 160 -17.69 5.08 4.87
CA GLU A 160 -19.09 5.05 5.26
C GLU A 160 -19.68 3.64 5.27
#